data_d8b3502eeaafda8f5a12a909817d0833
#
_entry.id   d8b3502eeaafda8f5a12a909817d0833
#
_cell.length_a   1.000
_cell.length_b   1.000
_cell.length_c   1.000
_cell.angle_alpha   90.00
_cell.angle_beta   90.00
_cell.angle_gamma   90.00
#
_symmetry.space_group_name_H-M   'P 1'
#
loop_
_entity.id
_entity.type
_entity.pdbx_description
1 polymer ?
#
loop_
_entity_poly.entity_id
_entity_poly.type
_entity_poly.pdbx_seq_one_letter_code
_entity_poly.pdbx_strand_id
1 'polypeptide(L)'
;MGLQEQSLIGRPEITPIRMLLADDSDVIRRVLFVFLEDEPLIEIVGEAKDFTELLEKVLALKPRIVLMDLHMRDEYKFKPEFVRSELQASAGHVLAMSHCYDDEAVGLSNSYGASLLLDKSKLITELVRTVEKLCA
;
A
#
# COMPACT_ATOMS: atom_id res chain seq x y z
N MET A 1 -21.50 35.41 5.28
CA MET A 1 -20.55 34.35 5.04
C MET A 1 -19.34 34.46 5.95
N GLY A 2 -18.99 33.39 6.59
CA GLY A 2 -17.91 33.40 7.53
C GLY A 2 -16.54 33.25 6.88
N LEU A 3 -15.53 33.63 7.62
CA LEU A 3 -14.15 33.44 7.23
C LEU A 3 -13.81 31.96 6.97
N GLN A 4 -14.49 31.06 7.65
CA GLN A 4 -14.27 29.64 7.49
C GLN A 4 -14.57 29.18 6.08
N GLU A 5 -15.65 29.65 5.48
CA GLU A 5 -15.98 29.27 4.11
C GLU A 5 -14.95 29.79 3.14
N GLN A 6 -14.48 31.01 3.37
CA GLN A 6 -13.42 31.58 2.57
C GLN A 6 -12.12 30.80 2.74
N SER A 7 -11.81 30.39 3.96
CA SER A 7 -10.64 29.59 4.25
C SER A 7 -10.69 28.24 3.54
N LEU A 8 -11.85 27.60 3.52
CA LEU A 8 -12.04 26.34 2.82
C LEU A 8 -11.95 26.51 1.31
N ILE A 9 -12.51 27.59 0.80
CA ILE A 9 -12.45 27.88 -0.64
C ILE A 9 -11.02 28.23 -1.07
N GLY A 10 -10.31 28.94 -0.22
CA GLY A 10 -8.96 29.40 -0.53
C GLY A 10 -7.87 28.34 -0.35
N ARG A 11 -8.20 27.16 0.17
CA ARG A 11 -7.24 26.08 0.35
C ARG A 11 -7.63 24.88 -0.46
N PRO A 12 -6.64 24.24 -1.16
CA PRO A 12 -6.93 23.00 -1.85
C PRO A 12 -7.38 21.94 -0.84
N GLU A 13 -8.39 21.20 -1.18
CA GLU A 13 -8.79 20.05 -0.40
C GLU A 13 -7.73 19.00 -0.49
N ILE A 14 -7.38 18.42 0.67
CA ILE A 14 -6.49 17.27 0.71
C ILE A 14 -7.33 16.04 0.44
N THR A 15 -7.13 15.43 -0.71
CA THR A 15 -7.75 14.15 -1.02
C THR A 15 -6.82 13.05 -0.54
N PRO A 16 -7.22 12.25 0.44
CA PRO A 16 -6.36 11.18 0.94
C PRO A 16 -6.04 10.16 -0.15
N ILE A 17 -4.84 9.63 -0.08
CA ILE A 17 -4.40 8.55 -0.96
C ILE A 17 -4.99 7.25 -0.44
N ARG A 18 -5.82 6.60 -1.23
CA ARG A 18 -6.48 5.35 -0.86
C ARG A 18 -5.49 4.20 -0.95
N MET A 19 -5.26 3.54 0.19
CA MET A 19 -4.29 2.45 0.32
C MET A 19 -4.96 1.14 0.72
N LEU A 20 -4.60 0.07 0.02
CA LEU A 20 -4.93 -1.30 0.40
C LEU A 20 -3.69 -1.92 1.04
N LEU A 21 -3.85 -2.44 2.24
CA LEU A 21 -2.75 -3.00 3.02
C LEU A 21 -2.82 -4.51 3.04
N ALA A 22 -1.76 -5.20 2.59
CA ALA A 22 -1.71 -6.66 2.54
C ALA A 22 -0.50 -7.20 3.30
N ASP A 23 -0.75 -7.99 4.33
CA ASP A 23 0.26 -8.66 5.13
C ASP A 23 -0.42 -9.80 5.89
N ASP A 24 0.20 -10.96 5.99
CA ASP A 24 -0.38 -12.09 6.72
C ASP A 24 -0.23 -11.97 8.23
N SER A 25 0.51 -10.99 8.72
CA SER A 25 0.65 -10.71 10.15
C SER A 25 -0.42 -9.73 10.61
N ASP A 26 -1.29 -10.19 11.51
CA ASP A 26 -2.30 -9.33 12.12
C ASP A 26 -1.64 -8.18 12.91
N VAL A 27 -0.48 -8.46 13.52
CA VAL A 27 0.25 -7.46 14.31
C VAL A 27 0.75 -6.33 13.40
N ILE A 28 1.36 -6.66 12.28
CA ILE A 28 1.86 -5.66 11.34
C ILE A 28 0.73 -4.79 10.80
N ARG A 29 -0.39 -5.42 10.40
CA ARG A 29 -1.53 -4.65 9.90
C ARG A 29 -2.07 -3.71 10.99
N ARG A 30 -2.15 -4.18 12.22
CA ARG A 30 -2.64 -3.36 13.33
C ARG A 30 -1.71 -2.19 13.61
N VAL A 31 -0.41 -2.44 13.65
CA VAL A 31 0.59 -1.39 13.88
C VAL A 31 0.48 -0.31 12.81
N LEU A 32 0.38 -0.73 11.54
CA LEU A 32 0.26 0.22 10.43
C LEU A 32 -1.05 0.99 10.48
N PHE A 33 -2.14 0.31 10.81
CA PHE A 33 -3.44 0.97 10.93
C PHE A 33 -3.40 2.06 12.00
N VAL A 34 -2.87 1.74 13.18
CA VAL A 34 -2.75 2.72 14.27
C VAL A 34 -1.81 3.87 13.89
N PHE A 35 -0.67 3.54 13.26
CA PHE A 35 0.28 4.55 12.84
C PHE A 35 -0.32 5.53 11.82
N LEU A 36 -1.11 5.03 10.88
CA LEU A 36 -1.69 5.85 9.81
C LEU A 36 -3.02 6.49 10.18
N GLU A 37 -3.59 6.16 11.33
CA GLU A 37 -4.90 6.64 11.76
C GLU A 37 -4.99 8.16 11.77
N ASP A 38 -3.94 8.83 12.23
CA ASP A 38 -3.88 10.28 12.30
C ASP A 38 -3.17 10.93 11.12
N GLU A 39 -2.83 10.15 10.10
CA GLU A 39 -2.15 10.69 8.92
C GLU A 39 -3.17 11.12 7.87
N PRO A 40 -3.36 12.43 7.64
CA PRO A 40 -4.40 12.90 6.72
C PRO A 40 -4.10 12.58 5.25
N LEU A 41 -2.85 12.28 4.92
CA LEU A 41 -2.45 12.01 3.54
C LEU A 41 -2.89 10.64 3.04
N ILE A 42 -3.04 9.67 3.95
CA ILE A 42 -3.30 8.27 3.60
C ILE A 42 -4.57 7.78 4.26
N GLU A 43 -5.41 7.11 3.49
CA GLU A 43 -6.61 6.45 3.99
C GLU A 43 -6.49 4.96 3.69
N ILE A 44 -6.47 4.13 4.73
CA ILE A 44 -6.51 2.67 4.54
C ILE A 44 -7.94 2.29 4.21
N VAL A 45 -8.17 1.84 2.97
CA VAL A 45 -9.51 1.49 2.49
C VAL A 45 -9.83 0.01 2.64
N GLY A 46 -8.84 -0.81 2.95
CA GLY A 46 -9.04 -2.23 3.18
C GLY A 46 -7.76 -2.92 3.61
N GLU A 47 -7.92 -4.14 4.09
CA GLU A 47 -6.82 -4.99 4.53
C GLU A 47 -6.98 -6.37 3.91
N ALA A 48 -5.87 -7.01 3.58
CA ALA A 48 -5.82 -8.36 3.07
C ALA A 48 -4.79 -9.17 3.87
N LYS A 49 -5.14 -10.38 4.24
CA LYS A 49 -4.25 -11.25 5.02
C LYS A 49 -3.45 -12.23 4.15
N ASP A 50 -3.76 -12.30 2.87
CA ASP A 50 -3.09 -13.19 1.93
C ASP A 50 -3.30 -12.68 0.50
N PHE A 51 -2.69 -13.37 -0.48
CA PHE A 51 -2.83 -12.98 -1.89
C PHE A 51 -4.26 -13.16 -2.39
N THR A 52 -4.97 -14.16 -1.92
CA THR A 52 -6.37 -14.39 -2.33
C THR A 52 -7.21 -13.16 -1.99
N GLU A 53 -7.14 -12.69 -0.76
CA GLU A 53 -7.86 -11.49 -0.34
C GLU A 53 -7.36 -10.24 -1.06
N LEU A 54 -6.06 -10.13 -1.25
CA LEU A 54 -5.48 -8.99 -1.96
C LEU A 54 -6.08 -8.85 -3.36
N LEU A 55 -6.10 -9.95 -4.11
CA LEU A 55 -6.61 -9.93 -5.48
C LEU A 55 -8.11 -9.61 -5.53
N GLU A 56 -8.89 -10.14 -4.61
CA GLU A 56 -10.31 -9.81 -4.51
C GLU A 56 -10.52 -8.33 -4.20
N LYS A 57 -9.80 -7.82 -3.22
CA LYS A 57 -9.99 -6.44 -2.75
C LYS A 57 -9.42 -5.40 -3.70
N VAL A 58 -8.32 -5.69 -4.37
CA VAL A 58 -7.77 -4.73 -5.34
C VAL A 58 -8.75 -4.51 -6.49
N LEU A 59 -9.40 -5.56 -6.93
CA LEU A 59 -10.39 -5.47 -7.98
C LEU A 59 -11.62 -4.66 -7.54
N ALA A 60 -12.09 -4.92 -6.32
CA ALA A 60 -13.27 -4.27 -5.78
C ALA A 60 -13.04 -2.81 -5.41
N LEU A 61 -11.89 -2.50 -4.82
CA LEU A 61 -11.62 -1.19 -4.23
C LEU A 61 -10.85 -0.26 -5.16
N LYS A 62 -10.09 -0.79 -6.10
CA LYS A 62 -9.24 -0.03 -7.03
C LYS A 62 -8.44 1.05 -6.29
N PRO A 63 -7.56 0.63 -5.36
CA PRO A 63 -6.82 1.57 -4.55
C PRO A 63 -5.79 2.33 -5.39
N ARG A 64 -5.42 3.50 -4.92
CA ARG A 64 -4.34 4.24 -5.57
C ARG A 64 -2.99 3.59 -5.31
N ILE A 65 -2.83 3.01 -4.13
CA ILE A 65 -1.60 2.32 -3.77
C ILE A 65 -1.90 1.03 -3.02
N VAL A 66 -1.13 0.00 -3.31
CA VAL A 66 -1.14 -1.26 -2.57
C VAL A 66 0.18 -1.34 -1.80
N LEU A 67 0.13 -1.57 -0.50
CA LEU A 67 1.29 -1.92 0.31
C LEU A 67 1.21 -3.40 0.62
N MET A 68 2.13 -4.20 0.10
CA MET A 68 2.06 -5.65 0.22
C MET A 68 3.34 -6.27 0.73
N ASP A 69 3.17 -7.26 1.60
CA ASP A 69 4.25 -8.14 2.00
C ASP A 69 4.65 -9.02 0.82
N LEU A 70 5.94 -9.24 0.62
CA LEU A 70 6.42 -10.14 -0.43
C LEU A 70 6.05 -11.59 -0.20
N HIS A 71 5.96 -12.00 1.05
CA HIS A 71 5.73 -13.39 1.42
C HIS A 71 4.47 -13.50 2.27
N MET A 72 3.43 -14.08 1.70
CA MET A 72 2.20 -14.36 2.41
C MET A 72 1.88 -15.85 2.33
N ARG A 73 1.07 -16.34 3.27
CA ARG A 73 0.86 -17.78 3.49
C ARG A 73 0.42 -18.56 2.25
N ASP A 74 -0.26 -17.93 1.32
CA ASP A 74 -0.79 -18.59 0.12
C ASP A 74 -0.02 -18.23 -1.15
N GLU A 75 1.22 -17.71 -1.02
CA GLU A 75 2.02 -17.30 -2.18
C GLU A 75 2.26 -18.45 -3.18
N TYR A 76 2.30 -19.68 -2.69
CA TYR A 76 2.50 -20.85 -3.54
C TYR A 76 1.37 -21.08 -4.55
N LYS A 77 0.21 -20.47 -4.35
CA LYS A 77 -0.96 -20.64 -5.24
C LYS A 77 -0.87 -19.75 -6.49
N PHE A 78 -0.03 -18.74 -6.47
CA PHE A 78 -0.03 -17.73 -7.52
C PHE A 78 1.37 -17.53 -8.10
N LYS A 79 1.44 -17.44 -9.41
CA LYS A 79 2.69 -17.01 -10.05
C LYS A 79 2.82 -15.50 -9.90
N PRO A 80 4.02 -14.97 -9.61
CA PRO A 80 4.22 -13.53 -9.49
C PRO A 80 3.72 -12.73 -10.70
N GLU A 81 3.88 -13.26 -11.91
CA GLU A 81 3.44 -12.59 -13.13
C GLU A 81 1.92 -12.41 -13.17
N PHE A 82 1.19 -13.39 -12.65
CA PHE A 82 -0.27 -13.31 -12.57
C PHE A 82 -0.69 -12.23 -11.57
N VAL A 83 -0.08 -12.22 -10.38
CA VAL A 83 -0.35 -11.20 -9.36
C VAL A 83 -0.04 -9.81 -9.92
N ARG A 84 1.12 -9.67 -10.57
CA ARG A 84 1.50 -8.41 -11.21
C ARG A 84 0.45 -7.91 -12.20
N SER A 85 -0.02 -8.81 -13.07
CA SER A 85 -1.02 -8.45 -14.07
C SER A 85 -2.31 -7.95 -13.42
N GLU A 86 -2.78 -8.62 -12.36
CA GLU A 86 -3.99 -8.24 -11.65
C GLU A 86 -3.82 -6.91 -10.90
N LEU A 87 -2.66 -6.70 -10.29
CA LEU A 87 -2.39 -5.45 -9.59
C LEU A 87 -2.30 -4.28 -10.57
N GLN A 88 -1.64 -4.45 -11.70
CA GLN A 88 -1.50 -3.41 -12.72
C GLN A 88 -2.85 -3.00 -13.31
N ALA A 89 -3.79 -3.92 -13.38
CA ALA A 89 -5.12 -3.64 -13.94
C ALA A 89 -5.98 -2.78 -13.00
N SER A 90 -5.72 -2.81 -11.70
CA SER A 90 -6.66 -2.23 -10.71
C SER A 90 -6.04 -1.29 -9.69
N ALA A 91 -4.71 -1.24 -9.57
CA ALA A 91 -4.04 -0.36 -8.62
C ALA A 91 -3.21 0.70 -9.34
N GLY A 92 -3.04 1.85 -8.70
CA GLY A 92 -2.19 2.92 -9.25
C GLY A 92 -0.71 2.60 -9.09
N HIS A 93 -0.30 2.22 -7.88
CA HIS A 93 1.09 1.87 -7.56
C HIS A 93 1.13 0.69 -6.61
N VAL A 94 2.25 -0.03 -6.63
CA VAL A 94 2.49 -1.11 -5.68
C VAL A 94 3.78 -0.82 -4.93
N LEU A 95 3.70 -0.85 -3.61
CA LEU A 95 4.84 -0.85 -2.71
C LEU A 95 4.97 -2.23 -2.09
N ALA A 96 6.13 -2.83 -2.21
CA ALA A 96 6.40 -4.09 -1.53
C ALA A 96 7.14 -3.83 -0.22
N MET A 97 6.99 -4.71 0.74
CA MET A 97 7.72 -4.66 2.00
C MET A 97 8.26 -6.04 2.35
N SER A 98 9.42 -6.07 2.99
CA SER A 98 10.08 -7.33 3.35
C SER A 98 10.92 -7.15 4.61
N HIS A 99 11.03 -8.22 5.40
CA HIS A 99 11.98 -8.26 6.53
C HIS A 99 13.42 -8.34 6.04
N CYS A 100 13.65 -8.94 4.86
CA CYS A 100 14.97 -9.06 4.25
C CYS A 100 15.04 -8.17 3.02
N TYR A 101 16.03 -7.28 2.99
CA TYR A 101 16.26 -6.41 1.84
C TYR A 101 17.53 -6.90 1.14
N ASP A 102 17.39 -7.95 0.34
CA ASP A 102 18.49 -8.57 -0.39
C ASP A 102 18.12 -8.68 -1.88
N ASP A 103 19.04 -9.24 -2.68
CA ASP A 103 18.84 -9.34 -4.13
C ASP A 103 17.63 -10.22 -4.48
N GLU A 104 17.38 -11.27 -3.69
CA GLU A 104 16.21 -12.12 -3.90
C GLU A 104 14.93 -11.35 -3.65
N ALA A 105 14.86 -10.57 -2.58
CA ALA A 105 13.71 -9.73 -2.26
C ALA A 105 13.47 -8.68 -3.35
N VAL A 106 14.54 -8.03 -3.81
CA VAL A 106 14.46 -7.05 -4.90
C VAL A 106 13.92 -7.71 -6.18
N GLY A 107 14.44 -8.88 -6.53
CA GLY A 107 13.99 -9.62 -7.72
C GLY A 107 12.51 -10.00 -7.62
N LEU A 108 12.08 -10.50 -6.48
CA LEU A 108 10.68 -10.87 -6.27
C LEU A 108 9.76 -9.65 -6.32
N SER A 109 10.19 -8.55 -5.69
CA SER A 109 9.48 -7.28 -5.73
C SER A 109 9.24 -6.81 -7.17
N ASN A 110 10.27 -6.89 -8.00
CA ASN A 110 10.17 -6.56 -9.42
C ASN A 110 9.19 -7.49 -10.15
N SER A 111 9.19 -8.77 -9.81
CA SER A 111 8.28 -9.75 -10.40
C SER A 111 6.82 -9.43 -10.11
N TYR A 112 6.53 -8.85 -8.95
CA TYR A 112 5.18 -8.38 -8.61
C TYR A 112 4.85 -7.01 -9.19
N GLY A 113 5.80 -6.36 -9.86
CA GLY A 113 5.59 -5.04 -10.44
C GLY A 113 5.61 -3.90 -9.43
N ALA A 114 6.24 -4.11 -8.27
CA ALA A 114 6.34 -3.07 -7.26
C ALA A 114 7.26 -1.94 -7.74
N SER A 115 6.86 -0.71 -7.47
CA SER A 115 7.66 0.47 -7.78
C SER A 115 8.87 0.58 -6.86
N LEU A 116 8.70 0.20 -5.61
CA LEU A 116 9.76 0.23 -4.59
C LEU A 116 9.56 -0.91 -3.61
N LEU A 117 10.67 -1.31 -3.00
CA LEU A 117 10.70 -2.27 -1.90
C LEU A 117 11.13 -1.55 -0.63
N LEU A 118 10.33 -1.67 0.43
CA LEU A 118 10.64 -1.11 1.73
C LEU A 118 11.08 -2.20 2.70
N ASP A 119 12.08 -1.88 3.50
CA ASP A 119 12.48 -2.72 4.63
C ASP A 119 11.45 -2.54 5.75
N LYS A 120 10.87 -3.64 6.24
CA LYS A 120 9.86 -3.56 7.31
C LYS A 120 10.38 -2.89 8.58
N SER A 121 11.67 -2.98 8.85
CA SER A 121 12.26 -2.32 10.02
C SER A 121 12.26 -0.79 9.90
N LYS A 122 12.11 -0.25 8.68
CA LYS A 122 12.12 1.19 8.43
C LYS A 122 10.74 1.72 8.01
N LEU A 123 9.73 0.87 8.07
CA LEU A 123 8.42 1.18 7.52
C LEU A 123 7.80 2.43 8.15
N ILE A 124 7.84 2.52 9.49
CA ILE A 124 7.26 3.65 10.22
C ILE A 124 7.93 4.99 9.84
N THR A 125 9.24 4.97 9.59
CA THR A 125 9.96 6.21 9.28
C THR A 125 9.91 6.60 7.81
N GLU A 126 9.66 5.65 6.90
CA GLU A 126 9.79 5.89 5.47
C GLU A 126 8.49 5.84 4.68
N LEU A 127 7.44 5.20 5.23
CA LEU A 127 6.23 4.91 4.46
C LEU A 127 5.55 6.17 3.92
N VAL A 128 5.24 7.13 4.78
CA VAL A 128 4.48 8.32 4.37
C VAL A 128 5.22 9.09 3.29
N ARG A 129 6.51 9.31 3.50
CA ARG A 129 7.35 10.02 2.52
C ARG A 129 7.41 9.30 1.18
N THR A 130 7.51 7.97 1.23
CA THR A 130 7.56 7.16 0.01
C THR A 130 6.24 7.24 -0.75
N VAL A 131 5.12 7.15 -0.05
CA VAL A 131 3.79 7.28 -0.66
C VAL A 131 3.61 8.67 -1.27
N GLU A 132 4.03 9.72 -0.58
CA GLU A 132 3.98 11.08 -1.13
C GLU A 132 4.71 11.18 -2.46
N LYS A 133 5.91 10.63 -2.54
CA LYS A 133 6.72 10.68 -3.76
C LYS A 133 6.08 9.91 -4.91
N LEU A 134 5.55 8.72 -4.64
CA LEU A 134 4.94 7.91 -5.69
C LEU A 134 3.65 8.50 -6.21
N CYS A 135 2.89 9.15 -5.36
CA CYS A 135 1.56 9.66 -5.69
C CYS A 135 1.54 11.18 -5.92
N ALA A 136 2.69 11.79 -6.03
CA ALA A 136 2.80 13.24 -6.24
C ALA A 136 2.23 13.69 -7.61
#